data_8c472e2f0e06cdd4348e2f2784da2cee
#
_entry.id   8c472e2f0e06cdd4348e2f2784da2cee
#
_cell.length_a   1.000
_cell.length_b   1.000
_cell.length_c   1.000
_cell.angle_alpha   90.00
_cell.angle_beta   90.00
_cell.angle_gamma   90.00
#
_symmetry.space_group_name_H-M   'P 1'
#
loop_
_entity.id
_entity.type
_entity.pdbx_description
1 polymer ?
#
loop_
_entity_poly.entity_id
_entity_poly.type
_entity_poly.pdbx_seq_one_letter_code
_entity_poly.pdbx_strand_id
1 'polypeptide(L)'
;VMDRIVVGITGASGIPYGIRLLEILKEFDVEIHLTCSASASLVNKHEGDGRSWKDVLSLADVVHDSKNLASSISSGSFKAKAMVVIPCSGTTLGKLAAGISDNLVTRSALVMLKENRPLILVPRETPLNTIYIENMLKLSKAGALMVPASPAFYNKPKTLDDNINFIVGRVLDLLGYDSDIFSRWEGTE
;
A
#
# COMPACT_ATOMS: atom_id res chain seq x y z
N VAL A 1 -15.51 -17.44 -4.11
CA VAL A 1 -14.23 -17.47 -3.33
C VAL A 1 -13.91 -16.04 -2.97
N MET A 2 -13.79 -15.75 -1.69
CA MET A 2 -13.43 -14.43 -1.15
C MET A 2 -12.09 -13.97 -1.74
N ASP A 3 -12.02 -12.71 -2.17
CA ASP A 3 -10.77 -12.12 -2.66
C ASP A 3 -9.75 -11.99 -1.51
N ARG A 4 -8.48 -12.19 -1.81
CA ARG A 4 -7.37 -11.98 -0.85
C ARG A 4 -6.54 -10.79 -1.27
N ILE A 5 -6.42 -9.81 -0.40
CA ILE A 5 -5.59 -8.62 -0.62
C ILE A 5 -4.43 -8.64 0.37
N VAL A 6 -3.22 -8.54 -0.16
CA VAL A 6 -2.02 -8.36 0.67
C VAL A 6 -1.75 -6.86 0.83
N VAL A 7 -1.60 -6.41 2.07
CA VAL A 7 -1.24 -5.02 2.38
C VAL A 7 0.12 -5.02 3.05
N GLY A 8 1.04 -4.24 2.50
CA GLY A 8 2.35 -3.97 3.09
C GLY A 8 2.39 -2.54 3.64
N ILE A 9 2.73 -2.36 4.92
CA ILE A 9 2.96 -1.04 5.50
C ILE A 9 4.43 -0.88 5.80
N THR A 10 5.05 0.17 5.25
CA THR A 10 6.48 0.45 5.46
C THR A 10 6.70 1.72 6.27
N GLY A 11 7.94 2.02 6.61
CA GLY A 11 8.32 3.12 7.50
C GLY A 11 8.46 4.49 6.81
N ALA A 12 7.75 4.75 5.72
CA ALA A 12 7.64 6.10 5.17
C ALA A 12 6.58 6.91 5.94
N SER A 13 6.70 8.23 5.95
CA SER A 13 5.59 9.09 6.36
C SER A 13 4.38 8.83 5.46
N GLY A 14 3.18 8.74 6.04
CA GLY A 14 1.96 8.35 5.34
C GLY A 14 1.29 7.09 5.90
N ILE A 15 1.64 6.67 7.11
CA ILE A 15 0.94 5.57 7.83
C ILE A 15 -0.58 5.74 7.80
N PRO A 16 -1.17 6.95 7.94
CA PRO A 16 -2.61 7.15 7.85
C PRO A 16 -3.25 6.62 6.56
N TYR A 17 -2.54 6.66 5.43
CA TYR A 17 -3.03 6.04 4.18
C TYR A 17 -3.21 4.53 4.32
N GLY A 18 -2.23 3.85 4.92
CA GLY A 18 -2.29 2.40 5.15
C GLY A 18 -3.40 2.02 6.12
N ILE A 19 -3.54 2.74 7.22
CA ILE A 19 -4.61 2.53 8.21
C ILE A 19 -5.97 2.69 7.53
N ARG A 20 -6.16 3.77 6.78
CA ARG A 20 -7.43 4.05 6.11
C ARG A 20 -7.77 2.99 5.06
N LEU A 21 -6.80 2.50 4.30
CA LEU A 21 -7.02 1.40 3.37
C LEU A 21 -7.52 0.13 4.09
N LEU A 22 -6.89 -0.24 5.22
CA LEU A 22 -7.32 -1.38 6.01
C LEU A 22 -8.76 -1.23 6.51
N GLU A 23 -9.13 -0.03 7.00
CA GLU A 23 -10.50 0.26 7.44
C GLU A 23 -11.53 0.06 6.33
N ILE A 24 -11.28 0.65 5.17
CA ILE A 24 -12.23 0.58 4.06
C ILE A 24 -12.31 -0.82 3.44
N LEU A 25 -11.19 -1.54 3.37
CA LEU A 25 -11.22 -2.92 2.86
C LEU A 25 -12.12 -3.84 3.70
N LYS A 26 -12.31 -3.57 4.99
CA LYS A 26 -13.24 -4.33 5.85
C LYS A 26 -14.72 -4.18 5.47
N GLU A 27 -15.06 -3.18 4.67
CA GLU A 27 -16.42 -2.97 4.17
C GLU A 27 -16.74 -3.87 2.96
N PHE A 28 -15.72 -4.54 2.40
CA PHE A 28 -15.84 -5.45 1.25
C PHE A 28 -15.67 -6.91 1.67
N ASP A 29 -16.13 -7.83 0.83
CA ASP A 29 -15.93 -9.28 1.02
C ASP A 29 -14.52 -9.70 0.61
N VAL A 30 -13.53 -9.32 1.45
CA VAL A 30 -12.11 -9.58 1.22
C VAL A 30 -11.44 -10.12 2.48
N GLU A 31 -10.46 -11.01 2.31
CA GLU A 31 -9.54 -11.46 3.36
C GLU A 31 -8.27 -10.62 3.30
N ILE A 32 -8.01 -9.84 4.34
CA ILE A 32 -6.89 -8.89 4.41
C ILE A 32 -5.68 -9.58 5.06
N HIS A 33 -4.60 -9.72 4.30
CA HIS A 33 -3.30 -10.21 4.77
C HIS A 33 -2.34 -9.03 4.94
N LEU A 34 -1.92 -8.77 6.17
CA LEU A 34 -1.07 -7.62 6.49
C LEU A 34 0.36 -8.08 6.84
N THR A 35 1.34 -7.39 6.29
CA THR A 35 2.74 -7.47 6.74
C THR A 35 3.34 -6.07 6.82
N CYS A 36 4.14 -5.80 7.86
CA CYS A 36 4.65 -4.47 8.12
C CYS A 36 6.17 -4.50 8.27
N SER A 37 6.87 -3.50 7.73
CA SER A 37 8.29 -3.35 8.00
C SER A 37 8.56 -3.01 9.47
N ALA A 38 9.78 -3.29 9.94
CA ALA A 38 10.14 -3.05 11.34
C ALA A 38 9.99 -1.59 11.79
N SER A 39 10.15 -0.63 10.88
CA SER A 39 10.03 0.80 11.16
C SER A 39 8.59 1.34 11.17
N ALA A 40 7.62 0.58 10.65
CA ALA A 40 6.23 1.06 10.53
C ALA A 40 5.61 1.41 11.89
N SER A 41 5.83 0.60 12.92
CA SER A 41 5.31 0.87 14.27
C SER A 41 5.90 2.13 14.90
N LEU A 42 7.17 2.44 14.60
CA LEU A 42 7.80 3.67 15.07
C LEU A 42 7.19 4.90 14.41
N VAL A 43 6.97 4.84 13.09
CA VAL A 43 6.33 5.95 12.36
C VAL A 43 4.90 6.16 12.85
N ASN A 44 4.15 5.08 13.14
CA ASN A 44 2.80 5.19 13.70
C ASN A 44 2.75 5.98 15.03
N LYS A 45 3.77 5.86 15.88
CA LYS A 45 3.83 6.63 17.13
C LYS A 45 3.91 8.15 16.91
N HIS A 46 4.45 8.57 15.78
CA HIS A 46 4.69 9.98 15.47
C HIS A 46 3.58 10.60 14.62
N GLU A 47 2.93 9.83 13.75
CA GLU A 47 1.98 10.38 12.79
C GLU A 47 0.66 9.61 12.69
N GLY A 48 0.48 8.54 13.47
CA GLY A 48 -0.78 7.81 13.53
C GLY A 48 -1.90 8.63 14.20
N ASP A 49 -3.11 8.11 14.13
CA ASP A 49 -4.32 8.71 14.70
C ASP A 49 -4.49 8.54 16.21
N GLY A 50 -3.41 8.16 16.90
CA GLY A 50 -3.39 7.92 18.34
C GLY A 50 -3.71 6.47 18.75
N ARG A 51 -4.13 5.60 17.82
CA ARG A 51 -4.36 4.19 18.16
C ARG A 51 -3.04 3.44 18.34
N SER A 52 -3.08 2.42 19.19
CA SER A 52 -1.93 1.55 19.43
C SER A 52 -1.58 0.77 18.16
N TRP A 53 -0.31 0.35 18.05
CA TRP A 53 0.10 -0.51 16.93
C TRP A 53 -0.68 -1.84 16.89
N LYS A 54 -1.03 -2.37 18.06
CA LYS A 54 -1.87 -3.57 18.16
C LYS A 54 -3.25 -3.36 17.55
N ASP A 55 -3.85 -2.19 17.75
CA ASP A 55 -5.15 -1.86 17.18
C ASP A 55 -5.06 -1.70 15.64
N VAL A 56 -3.97 -1.13 15.14
CA VAL A 56 -3.72 -1.09 13.68
C VAL A 56 -3.63 -2.50 13.10
N LEU A 57 -2.85 -3.38 13.74
CA LEU A 57 -2.72 -4.78 13.26
C LEU A 57 -4.06 -5.53 13.30
N SER A 58 -4.94 -5.23 14.26
CA SER A 58 -6.26 -5.86 14.38
C SER A 58 -7.25 -5.49 13.26
N LEU A 59 -6.90 -4.55 12.40
CA LEU A 59 -7.70 -4.22 11.21
C LEU A 59 -7.57 -5.27 10.10
N ALA A 60 -6.56 -6.13 10.16
CA ALA A 60 -6.38 -7.21 9.20
C ALA A 60 -6.91 -8.56 9.74
N ASP A 61 -7.31 -9.45 8.81
CA ASP A 61 -7.75 -10.80 9.16
C ASP A 61 -6.57 -11.69 9.53
N VAL A 62 -5.46 -11.53 8.80
CA VAL A 62 -4.22 -12.29 9.03
C VAL A 62 -3.02 -11.34 9.06
N VAL A 63 -2.26 -11.37 10.13
CA VAL A 63 -1.02 -10.59 10.28
C VAL A 63 0.18 -11.53 10.15
N HIS A 64 1.09 -11.19 9.25
CA HIS A 64 2.31 -11.95 9.00
C HIS A 64 3.54 -11.20 9.54
N ASP A 65 4.40 -11.91 10.27
CA ASP A 65 5.69 -11.36 10.69
C ASP A 65 6.57 -11.09 9.45
N SER A 66 7.04 -9.85 9.32
CA SER A 66 7.88 -9.42 8.20
C SER A 66 9.21 -10.17 8.07
N LYS A 67 9.67 -10.82 9.13
CA LYS A 67 10.88 -11.64 9.15
C LYS A 67 10.61 -13.09 8.70
N ASN A 68 9.35 -13.52 8.66
CA ASN A 68 9.00 -14.90 8.33
C ASN A 68 8.87 -15.08 6.81
N LEU A 69 9.96 -15.36 6.13
CA LEU A 69 9.98 -15.65 4.69
C LEU A 69 9.35 -17.01 4.32
N ALA A 70 8.98 -17.85 5.30
CA ALA A 70 8.23 -19.09 5.09
C ALA A 70 6.71 -18.90 5.14
N SER A 71 6.23 -17.66 5.32
CA SER A 71 4.81 -17.33 5.33
C SER A 71 4.14 -17.63 3.98
N SER A 72 2.83 -17.96 4.00
CA SER A 72 2.05 -18.28 2.81
C SER A 72 2.13 -17.22 1.71
N ILE A 73 2.11 -15.93 2.06
CA ILE A 73 2.19 -14.81 1.09
C ILE A 73 3.55 -14.67 0.40
N SER A 74 4.56 -15.42 0.84
CA SER A 74 5.89 -15.49 0.19
C SER A 74 5.91 -16.39 -1.05
N SER A 75 4.83 -17.15 -1.29
CA SER A 75 4.74 -18.14 -2.36
C SER A 75 3.80 -17.68 -3.48
N GLY A 76 4.19 -17.92 -4.73
CA GLY A 76 3.34 -17.70 -5.90
C GLY A 76 2.10 -18.60 -5.93
N SER A 77 2.10 -19.73 -5.21
CA SER A 77 0.94 -20.62 -5.10
C SER A 77 -0.16 -20.04 -4.19
N PHE A 78 0.16 -19.09 -3.32
CA PHE A 78 -0.83 -18.33 -2.57
C PHE A 78 -1.57 -17.38 -3.53
N LYS A 79 -2.86 -17.64 -3.74
CA LYS A 79 -3.65 -16.87 -4.70
C LYS A 79 -4.17 -15.58 -4.08
N ALA A 80 -3.33 -14.55 -4.02
CA ALA A 80 -3.78 -13.19 -3.75
C ALA A 80 -4.28 -12.54 -5.05
N LYS A 81 -5.35 -11.75 -4.96
CA LYS A 81 -5.86 -10.93 -6.06
C LYS A 81 -4.91 -9.80 -6.41
N ALA A 82 -4.37 -9.13 -5.39
CA ALA A 82 -3.46 -8.00 -5.53
C ALA A 82 -2.65 -7.80 -4.25
N MET A 83 -1.61 -6.96 -4.35
CA MET A 83 -0.88 -6.42 -3.20
C MET A 83 -0.77 -4.91 -3.30
N VAL A 84 -0.92 -4.23 -2.18
CA VAL A 84 -0.71 -2.78 -2.03
C VAL A 84 0.38 -2.55 -1.00
N VAL A 85 1.42 -1.79 -1.35
CA VAL A 85 2.43 -1.30 -0.40
C VAL A 85 2.16 0.17 -0.14
N ILE A 86 1.66 0.49 1.06
CA ILE A 86 1.10 1.81 1.40
C ILE A 86 1.36 2.18 2.87
N PRO A 87 2.18 3.20 3.17
CA PRO A 87 3.07 3.88 2.23
C PRO A 87 4.24 2.99 1.82
N CYS A 88 4.83 3.25 0.65
CA CYS A 88 6.03 2.58 0.17
C CYS A 88 7.24 3.48 0.40
N SER A 89 8.14 3.08 1.30
CA SER A 89 9.37 3.83 1.58
C SER A 89 10.36 3.76 0.41
N GLY A 90 11.24 4.77 0.33
CA GLY A 90 12.32 4.77 -0.65
C GLY A 90 13.24 3.57 -0.53
N THR A 91 13.50 3.09 0.69
CA THR A 91 14.25 1.85 0.92
C THR A 91 13.55 0.65 0.31
N THR A 92 12.24 0.49 0.54
CA THR A 92 11.45 -0.59 -0.06
C THR A 92 11.43 -0.48 -1.58
N LEU A 93 11.20 0.71 -2.12
CA LEU A 93 11.23 0.98 -3.55
C LEU A 93 12.56 0.58 -4.18
N GLY A 94 13.68 1.00 -3.58
CA GLY A 94 15.03 0.66 -4.03
C GLY A 94 15.31 -0.84 -3.99
N LYS A 95 14.92 -1.52 -2.92
CA LYS A 95 15.05 -2.99 -2.80
C LYS A 95 14.27 -3.70 -3.89
N LEU A 96 13.01 -3.33 -4.11
CA LEU A 96 12.18 -3.91 -5.16
C LEU A 96 12.79 -3.70 -6.54
N ALA A 97 13.28 -2.49 -6.84
CA ALA A 97 13.92 -2.18 -8.13
C ALA A 97 15.24 -2.95 -8.34
N ALA A 98 15.92 -3.32 -7.26
CA ALA A 98 17.13 -4.16 -7.29
C ALA A 98 16.83 -5.67 -7.21
N GLY A 99 15.57 -6.09 -7.05
CA GLY A 99 15.20 -7.49 -6.89
C GLY A 99 15.56 -8.09 -5.52
N ILE A 100 15.73 -7.26 -4.49
CA ILE A 100 16.09 -7.68 -3.13
C ILE A 100 14.82 -8.01 -2.34
N SER A 101 14.77 -9.22 -1.81
CA SER A 101 13.65 -9.77 -1.04
C SER A 101 14.09 -10.26 0.35
N ASP A 102 14.61 -9.34 1.16
CA ASP A 102 15.19 -9.63 2.47
C ASP A 102 14.17 -9.58 3.63
N ASN A 103 12.92 -9.23 3.33
CA ASN A 103 11.80 -9.26 4.26
C ASN A 103 10.51 -9.66 3.53
N LEU A 104 9.45 -9.93 4.29
CA LEU A 104 8.21 -10.44 3.71
C LEU A 104 7.47 -9.40 2.86
N VAL A 105 7.59 -8.10 3.16
CA VAL A 105 7.01 -7.04 2.31
C VAL A 105 7.62 -7.08 0.91
N THR A 106 8.94 -7.05 0.81
CA THR A 106 9.65 -7.09 -0.47
C THR A 106 9.49 -8.44 -1.17
N ARG A 107 9.53 -9.54 -0.41
CA ARG A 107 9.31 -10.88 -0.97
C ARG A 107 7.94 -11.01 -1.61
N SER A 108 6.87 -10.65 -0.89
CA SER A 108 5.50 -10.75 -1.40
C SER A 108 5.27 -9.84 -2.61
N ALA A 109 5.82 -8.62 -2.59
CA ALA A 109 5.73 -7.71 -3.73
C ALA A 109 6.41 -8.27 -4.98
N LEU A 110 7.62 -8.84 -4.87
CA LEU A 110 8.29 -9.49 -5.99
C LEU A 110 7.57 -10.75 -6.48
N VAL A 111 6.86 -11.45 -5.58
CA VAL A 111 5.97 -12.56 -5.96
C VAL A 111 4.82 -12.05 -6.83
N MET A 112 4.19 -10.93 -6.49
CA MET A 112 3.15 -10.35 -7.35
C MET A 112 3.67 -10.07 -8.77
N LEU A 113 4.83 -9.45 -8.88
CA LEU A 113 5.44 -9.14 -10.19
C LEU A 113 5.74 -10.41 -11.00
N LYS A 114 6.36 -11.43 -10.40
CA LYS A 114 6.69 -12.66 -11.14
C LYS A 114 5.46 -13.48 -11.54
N GLU A 115 4.35 -13.35 -10.81
CA GLU A 115 3.08 -14.03 -11.11
C GLU A 115 2.16 -13.17 -12.00
N ASN A 116 2.63 -11.99 -12.45
CA ASN A 116 1.84 -11.02 -13.22
C ASN A 116 0.52 -10.64 -12.54
N ARG A 117 0.55 -10.52 -11.20
CA ARG A 117 -0.58 -10.05 -10.39
C ARG A 117 -0.42 -8.57 -10.07
N PRO A 118 -1.52 -7.82 -9.91
CA PRO A 118 -1.45 -6.40 -9.58
C PRO A 118 -0.64 -6.12 -8.32
N LEU A 119 0.40 -5.30 -8.46
CA LEU A 119 1.18 -4.72 -7.38
C LEU A 119 1.01 -3.20 -7.45
N ILE A 120 0.41 -2.63 -6.41
CA ILE A 120 0.21 -1.18 -6.27
C ILE A 120 1.22 -0.67 -5.26
N LEU A 121 2.05 0.29 -5.69
CA LEU A 121 3.03 0.95 -4.83
C LEU A 121 2.62 2.40 -4.62
N VAL A 122 2.53 2.83 -3.35
CA VAL A 122 2.14 4.18 -2.96
C VAL A 122 3.34 4.88 -2.31
N PRO A 123 4.30 5.37 -3.12
CA PRO A 123 5.46 6.08 -2.61
C PRO A 123 5.07 7.46 -2.07
N ARG A 124 5.71 7.89 -0.97
CA ARG A 124 5.61 9.23 -0.43
C ARG A 124 7.00 9.75 -0.09
N GLU A 125 7.45 10.73 -0.87
CA GLU A 125 8.74 11.39 -0.71
C GLU A 125 8.71 12.78 -1.35
N THR A 126 9.39 13.75 -0.73
CA THR A 126 9.60 15.09 -1.27
C THR A 126 10.91 15.68 -0.73
N PRO A 127 11.81 16.24 -1.57
CA PRO A 127 11.85 16.14 -3.04
C PRO A 127 12.25 14.73 -3.50
N LEU A 128 12.02 14.42 -4.77
CA LEU A 128 12.51 13.21 -5.40
C LEU A 128 13.89 13.45 -6.02
N ASN A 129 14.84 12.55 -5.77
CA ASN A 129 16.11 12.52 -6.49
C ASN A 129 16.02 11.56 -7.70
N THR A 130 17.04 11.62 -8.56
CA THR A 130 17.11 10.79 -9.78
C THR A 130 16.99 9.30 -9.46
N ILE A 131 17.61 8.83 -8.39
CA ILE A 131 17.58 7.41 -7.98
C ILE A 131 16.13 6.95 -7.70
N TYR A 132 15.34 7.75 -6.98
CA TYR A 132 13.93 7.45 -6.74
C TYR A 132 13.12 7.39 -8.03
N ILE A 133 13.33 8.37 -8.92
CA ILE A 133 12.61 8.45 -10.19
C ILE A 133 12.96 7.25 -11.08
N GLU A 134 14.23 6.88 -11.18
CA GLU A 134 14.67 5.70 -11.94
C GLU A 134 14.12 4.40 -11.37
N ASN A 135 14.09 4.25 -10.04
CA ASN A 135 13.50 3.08 -9.38
C ASN A 135 11.99 2.97 -9.65
N MET A 136 11.26 4.10 -9.59
CA MET A 136 9.84 4.13 -9.94
C MET A 136 9.62 3.74 -11.40
N LEU A 137 10.42 4.28 -12.32
CA LEU A 137 10.36 3.95 -13.74
C LEU A 137 10.63 2.46 -13.98
N LYS A 138 11.65 1.91 -13.35
CA LYS A 138 12.01 0.49 -13.49
C LYS A 138 10.89 -0.43 -13.01
N LEU A 139 10.30 -0.12 -11.86
CA LEU A 139 9.20 -0.90 -11.29
C LEU A 139 7.91 -0.77 -12.12
N SER A 140 7.62 0.43 -12.63
CA SER A 140 6.50 0.63 -13.54
C SER A 140 6.65 -0.18 -14.84
N LYS A 141 7.85 -0.20 -15.43
CA LYS A 141 8.15 -1.06 -16.59
C LYS A 141 8.04 -2.56 -16.29
N ALA A 142 8.28 -2.95 -15.03
CA ALA A 142 8.13 -4.33 -14.58
C ALA A 142 6.66 -4.72 -14.29
N GLY A 143 5.72 -3.78 -14.39
CA GLY A 143 4.29 -4.02 -14.23
C GLY A 143 3.69 -3.54 -12.91
N ALA A 144 4.47 -2.87 -12.03
CA ALA A 144 3.91 -2.26 -10.83
C ALA A 144 3.08 -1.01 -11.19
N LEU A 145 1.94 -0.86 -10.53
CA LEU A 145 1.11 0.35 -10.61
C LEU A 145 1.63 1.37 -9.61
N MET A 146 2.09 2.52 -10.12
CA MET A 146 2.68 3.56 -9.31
C MET A 146 1.64 4.61 -8.95
N VAL A 147 1.31 4.73 -7.66
CA VAL A 147 0.33 5.67 -7.11
C VAL A 147 1.02 6.56 -6.07
N PRO A 148 1.74 7.61 -6.49
CA PRO A 148 2.34 8.53 -5.53
C PRO A 148 1.27 9.13 -4.61
N ALA A 149 1.61 9.31 -3.32
CA ALA A 149 0.71 9.93 -2.36
C ALA A 149 0.63 11.46 -2.59
N SER A 150 0.07 11.83 -3.73
CA SER A 150 -0.07 13.20 -4.23
C SER A 150 -1.55 13.52 -4.46
N PRO A 151 -2.29 13.91 -3.40
CA PRO A 151 -3.72 14.17 -3.50
C PRO A 151 -4.03 15.36 -4.40
N ALA A 152 -5.20 15.30 -5.06
CA ALA A 152 -5.67 16.37 -5.93
C ALA A 152 -6.31 17.52 -5.13
N PHE A 153 -6.42 18.70 -5.76
CA PHE A 153 -7.06 19.87 -5.19
C PHE A 153 -8.42 20.19 -5.81
N TYR A 154 -8.77 19.59 -6.97
CA TYR A 154 -10.03 19.88 -7.66
C TYR A 154 -11.27 19.50 -6.84
N ASN A 155 -11.15 18.51 -5.96
CA ASN A 155 -12.20 18.07 -5.05
C ASN A 155 -12.35 19.00 -3.81
N LYS A 156 -11.57 20.10 -3.75
CA LYS A 156 -11.60 21.12 -2.70
C LYS A 156 -11.52 20.51 -1.28
N PRO A 157 -10.45 19.76 -0.96
CA PRO A 157 -10.30 19.11 0.35
C PRO A 157 -10.33 20.17 1.46
N LYS A 158 -11.05 19.88 2.54
CA LYS A 158 -11.18 20.75 3.72
C LYS A 158 -10.42 20.20 4.92
N THR A 159 -10.20 18.91 4.94
CA THR A 159 -9.54 18.18 6.02
C THR A 159 -8.39 17.34 5.50
N LEU A 160 -7.52 16.89 6.38
CA LEU A 160 -6.49 15.94 6.04
C LEU A 160 -7.10 14.59 5.59
N ASP A 161 -8.21 14.20 6.20
CA ASP A 161 -8.93 12.97 5.85
C ASP A 161 -9.45 12.99 4.41
N ASP A 162 -9.84 14.15 3.89
CA ASP A 162 -10.26 14.28 2.49
C ASP A 162 -9.09 13.92 1.54
N ASN A 163 -7.86 14.34 1.88
CA ASN A 163 -6.67 14.01 1.12
C ASN A 163 -6.29 12.53 1.24
N ILE A 164 -6.43 11.95 2.44
CA ILE A 164 -6.21 10.53 2.68
C ILE A 164 -7.22 9.71 1.88
N ASN A 165 -8.50 10.04 1.96
CA ASN A 165 -9.56 9.37 1.24
C ASN A 165 -9.39 9.45 -0.28
N PHE A 166 -8.85 10.56 -0.82
CA PHE A 166 -8.56 10.66 -2.24
C PHE A 166 -7.56 9.58 -2.69
N ILE A 167 -6.42 9.45 -1.99
CA ILE A 167 -5.40 8.46 -2.35
C ILE A 167 -5.93 7.03 -2.16
N VAL A 168 -6.58 6.75 -1.04
CA VAL A 168 -7.15 5.42 -0.75
C VAL A 168 -8.22 5.06 -1.77
N GLY A 169 -9.09 5.99 -2.13
CA GLY A 169 -10.10 5.76 -3.17
C GLY A 169 -9.49 5.44 -4.54
N ARG A 170 -8.39 6.12 -4.92
CA ARG A 170 -7.68 5.78 -6.17
C ARG A 170 -7.04 4.39 -6.12
N VAL A 171 -6.56 3.95 -4.96
CA VAL A 171 -6.07 2.58 -4.77
C VAL A 171 -7.22 1.58 -4.89
N LEU A 172 -8.38 1.85 -4.29
CA LEU A 172 -9.57 1.00 -4.39
C LEU A 172 -10.06 0.86 -5.83
N ASP A 173 -10.07 1.96 -6.62
CA ASP A 173 -10.39 1.92 -8.05
C ASP A 173 -9.49 0.92 -8.80
N LEU A 174 -8.18 0.94 -8.52
CA LEU A 174 -7.22 0.01 -9.15
C LEU A 174 -7.39 -1.44 -8.68
N LEU A 175 -7.91 -1.65 -7.47
CA LEU A 175 -8.27 -2.97 -6.95
C LEU A 175 -9.61 -3.48 -7.52
N GLY A 176 -10.39 -2.60 -8.17
CA GLY A 176 -11.71 -2.93 -8.71
C GLY A 176 -12.82 -2.90 -7.66
N TYR A 177 -12.66 -2.09 -6.60
CA TYR A 177 -13.68 -1.87 -5.59
C TYR A 177 -14.28 -0.47 -5.72
N ASP A 178 -15.58 -0.40 -5.90
CA ASP A 178 -16.30 0.87 -5.94
C ASP A 178 -16.43 1.45 -4.52
N SER A 179 -16.09 2.72 -4.37
CA SER A 179 -16.24 3.45 -3.11
C SER A 179 -16.59 4.91 -3.36
N ASP A 180 -17.34 5.50 -2.43
CA ASP A 180 -17.76 6.90 -2.45
C ASP A 180 -16.98 7.75 -1.41
N ILE A 181 -15.77 7.30 -1.02
CA ILE A 181 -14.98 7.97 0.03
C ILE A 181 -14.33 9.28 -0.42
N PHE A 182 -14.37 9.61 -1.71
CA PHE A 182 -13.89 10.89 -2.26
C PHE A 182 -14.76 11.36 -3.42
N SER A 183 -14.79 12.68 -3.66
CA SER A 183 -15.53 13.26 -4.79
C SER A 183 -14.79 13.04 -6.10
N ARG A 184 -15.47 12.46 -7.09
CA ARG A 184 -14.94 12.22 -8.42
C ARG A 184 -15.08 13.47 -9.30
N TRP A 185 -14.19 13.60 -10.27
CA TRP A 185 -14.29 14.65 -11.27
C TRP A 185 -15.31 14.25 -12.35
N GLU A 186 -16.38 15.03 -12.48
CA GLU A 186 -17.46 14.78 -13.44
C GLU A 186 -17.39 15.71 -14.67
N GLY A 187 -16.33 16.51 -14.77
CA GLY A 187 -16.19 17.51 -15.82
C GLY A 187 -16.76 18.87 -15.43
N THR A 188 -16.67 19.80 -16.36
CA THR A 188 -17.35 21.13 -16.31
C THR A 188 -18.33 21.19 -17.46
N GLU A 189 -19.60 21.44 -17.15
CA GLU A 189 -20.58 21.82 -18.19
C GLU A 189 -20.25 23.20 -18.78
#